data_8bfe86952c05288e3059309831ecfee3
#
_entry.id   8bfe86952c05288e3059309831ecfee3
#
_cell.length_a   1.000
_cell.length_b   1.000
_cell.length_c   1.000
_cell.angle_alpha   90.00
_cell.angle_beta   90.00
_cell.angle_gamma   90.00
#
_symmetry.space_group_name_H-M   'P 1'
#
loop_
_entity.id
_entity.type
_entity.pdbx_description
1 polymer ?
#
loop_
_entity_poly.entity_id
_entity_poly.type
_entity_poly.pdbx_seq_one_letter_code
_entity_poly.pdbx_strand_id
1 'polypeptide(L)'
;MVARAAFPKGCLAMRVRDALGPLFDDEIFRSAFGVRGRPGVAPGRLALVSVLQFAENLTDRQAAHAVRARIDWKYLLGLELTDPGFDFTVLTGFRDRLLAHGLEEKILDLLLARLNELELVSGRGRQRTDSTHILAAVRDLNRLEFVGETLRAALEAVAVAAPEWLASWMPGGWQEQYGARVDSYRLPSDESERTQLTWRIAADGYQFLEAAVGVSAPAWLPQVSAVGILRTVWLQQFQRTITDGVQEVAWRGKDELPPSRARITSPYDPDSRNAVKRGSAWDGYKVHITETCDAKETGQPHLITHVVTTDATVGDPVVVDEIHDQLDAKGLLPGEHLMDAGYISAELLLTAPSQRDVRVIGPVRPMTRRTVQATGYDKASFSIDWDARRAICPAGAHSRYWTEGLDNNQRSAIRIRFATETCAPCPSRGQCTNSTRYGRQLTVRPQDQDAVLERVRAEQTTEEWKAVYAIRSGVEGTIHQAVTAAGTRRTRYTGLRKTALAHVLTATAVNLLRLDAWWTGQPLAPTRTSHLAALDLAA
;
A
#
# COMPACT_ATOMS: atom_id res chain seq x y z
N MET A 1 -16.84 14.98 -37.35
CA MET A 1 -16.21 15.97 -38.26
C MET A 1 -15.46 17.07 -37.49
N VAL A 2 -16.10 17.84 -36.57
CA VAL A 2 -15.48 18.96 -35.84
C VAL A 2 -14.21 18.58 -35.07
N ALA A 3 -14.25 17.51 -34.26
CA ALA A 3 -13.08 17.08 -33.48
C ALA A 3 -11.86 16.75 -34.38
N ARG A 4 -12.09 16.05 -35.50
CA ARG A 4 -11.00 15.71 -36.44
C ARG A 4 -10.43 16.95 -37.14
N ALA A 5 -11.26 17.99 -37.38
CA ALA A 5 -10.78 19.25 -37.91
C ALA A 5 -9.97 20.04 -36.86
N ALA A 6 -10.40 20.03 -35.60
CA ALA A 6 -9.70 20.68 -34.50
C ALA A 6 -8.38 20.01 -34.13
N PHE A 7 -8.33 18.68 -34.25
CA PHE A 7 -7.16 17.84 -33.91
C PHE A 7 -6.75 16.97 -35.11
N PRO A 8 -6.13 17.52 -36.14
CA PRO A 8 -5.80 16.78 -37.38
C PRO A 8 -4.78 15.64 -37.14
N LYS A 9 -3.93 15.75 -36.12
CA LYS A 9 -2.98 14.70 -35.69
C LYS A 9 -3.59 13.73 -34.67
N GLY A 10 -4.86 13.93 -34.30
CA GLY A 10 -5.49 13.24 -33.19
C GLY A 10 -4.94 13.64 -31.83
N CYS A 11 -5.58 13.17 -30.77
CA CYS A 11 -5.13 13.31 -29.37
C CYS A 11 -5.51 12.03 -28.59
N LEU A 12 -5.07 11.91 -27.34
CA LEU A 12 -5.35 10.75 -26.47
C LEU A 12 -6.84 10.35 -26.52
N ALA A 13 -7.74 11.31 -26.23
CA ALA A 13 -9.18 11.06 -26.18
C ALA A 13 -9.73 10.48 -27.49
N MET A 14 -9.29 11.01 -28.64
CA MET A 14 -9.73 10.54 -29.95
C MET A 14 -9.21 9.14 -30.25
N ARG A 15 -7.91 8.89 -30.02
CA ARG A 15 -7.30 7.58 -30.27
C ARG A 15 -7.89 6.49 -29.37
N VAL A 16 -8.16 6.80 -28.10
CA VAL A 16 -8.85 5.88 -27.19
C VAL A 16 -10.21 5.46 -27.76
N ARG A 17 -11.03 6.40 -28.21
CA ARG A 17 -12.33 6.06 -28.82
C ARG A 17 -12.18 5.26 -30.10
N ASP A 18 -11.28 5.68 -30.97
CA ASP A 18 -11.15 5.10 -32.31
C ASP A 18 -10.53 3.68 -32.25
N ALA A 19 -9.60 3.43 -31.32
CA ALA A 19 -8.92 2.14 -31.18
C ALA A 19 -9.62 1.15 -30.26
N LEU A 20 -10.18 1.63 -29.13
CA LEU A 20 -10.76 0.74 -28.11
C LEU A 20 -12.29 0.63 -28.21
N GLY A 21 -12.96 1.58 -28.88
CA GLY A 21 -14.42 1.63 -28.93
C GLY A 21 -15.05 1.95 -27.56
N PRO A 22 -16.29 1.49 -27.29
CA PRO A 22 -16.92 1.62 -25.98
C PRO A 22 -16.20 0.79 -24.94
N LEU A 23 -15.59 1.45 -23.93
CA LEU A 23 -14.82 0.77 -22.86
C LEU A 23 -15.69 0.36 -21.68
N PHE A 24 -16.68 1.16 -21.32
CA PHE A 24 -17.44 1.01 -20.10
C PHE A 24 -18.94 0.98 -20.42
N ASP A 25 -19.53 -0.21 -20.38
CA ASP A 25 -20.97 -0.39 -20.56
C ASP A 25 -21.71 0.02 -19.27
N ASP A 26 -22.81 0.76 -19.43
CA ASP A 26 -23.67 1.19 -18.31
C ASP A 26 -24.26 0.03 -17.53
N GLU A 27 -24.57 -1.10 -18.19
CA GLU A 27 -25.13 -2.30 -17.54
C GLU A 27 -24.23 -2.85 -16.42
N ILE A 28 -22.92 -2.73 -16.55
CA ILE A 28 -21.96 -3.22 -15.56
C ILE A 28 -22.09 -2.47 -14.23
N PHE A 29 -22.49 -1.21 -14.30
CA PHE A 29 -22.69 -0.36 -13.14
C PHE A 29 -24.14 -0.32 -12.64
N ARG A 30 -25.05 -1.07 -13.28
CA ARG A 30 -26.48 -1.02 -13.03
C ARG A 30 -26.83 -1.25 -11.56
N SER A 31 -26.15 -2.19 -10.89
CA SER A 31 -26.36 -2.49 -9.47
C SER A 31 -26.14 -1.30 -8.54
N ALA A 32 -25.30 -0.35 -8.95
CA ALA A 32 -24.97 0.86 -8.19
C ALA A 32 -25.91 2.04 -8.47
N PHE A 33 -26.87 1.89 -9.40
CA PHE A 33 -27.77 2.97 -9.80
C PHE A 33 -29.24 2.56 -9.68
N GLY A 34 -30.05 3.44 -9.10
CA GLY A 34 -31.48 3.20 -8.95
C GLY A 34 -32.22 3.15 -10.30
N VAL A 35 -33.25 2.30 -10.37
CA VAL A 35 -34.08 2.12 -11.58
C VAL A 35 -35.14 3.21 -11.70
N ARG A 36 -35.42 3.96 -10.61
CA ARG A 36 -36.45 5.00 -10.55
C ARG A 36 -35.84 6.36 -10.32
N GLY A 37 -36.43 7.39 -10.88
CA GLY A 37 -36.04 8.78 -10.73
C GLY A 37 -35.64 9.45 -12.05
N ARG A 38 -35.13 10.68 -11.96
CA ARG A 38 -34.60 11.41 -13.14
C ARG A 38 -33.38 10.69 -13.67
N PRO A 39 -33.28 10.44 -15.00
CA PRO A 39 -32.09 9.86 -15.60
C PRO A 39 -30.85 10.67 -15.22
N GLY A 40 -29.86 10.01 -14.63
CA GLY A 40 -28.56 10.58 -14.34
C GLY A 40 -27.63 10.56 -15.55
N VAL A 41 -26.41 11.03 -15.37
CA VAL A 41 -25.34 10.84 -16.35
C VAL A 41 -24.99 9.36 -16.42
N ALA A 42 -24.85 8.82 -17.61
CA ALA A 42 -24.49 7.43 -17.87
C ALA A 42 -23.22 7.02 -17.08
N PRO A 43 -23.25 5.95 -16.28
CA PRO A 43 -22.14 5.59 -15.41
C PRO A 43 -20.87 5.21 -16.17
N GLY A 44 -20.98 4.60 -17.34
CA GLY A 44 -19.83 4.33 -18.21
C GLY A 44 -19.12 5.61 -18.66
N ARG A 45 -19.88 6.68 -18.91
CA ARG A 45 -19.28 8.01 -19.19
C ARG A 45 -18.58 8.58 -17.98
N LEU A 46 -19.16 8.44 -16.77
CA LEU A 46 -18.53 8.90 -15.51
C LEU A 46 -17.25 8.14 -15.22
N ALA A 47 -17.21 6.84 -15.49
CA ALA A 47 -16.00 6.04 -15.40
C ALA A 47 -14.90 6.57 -16.32
N LEU A 48 -15.25 6.83 -17.58
CA LEU A 48 -14.30 7.36 -18.58
C LEU A 48 -13.81 8.76 -18.23
N VAL A 49 -14.71 9.66 -17.76
CA VAL A 49 -14.34 10.97 -17.25
C VAL A 49 -13.38 10.86 -16.06
N SER A 50 -13.65 9.93 -15.13
CA SER A 50 -12.78 9.70 -13.99
C SER A 50 -11.38 9.22 -14.42
N VAL A 51 -11.27 8.34 -15.40
CA VAL A 51 -9.97 7.91 -15.94
C VAL A 51 -9.22 9.05 -16.60
N LEU A 52 -9.89 9.86 -17.44
CA LEU A 52 -9.28 11.04 -18.05
C LEU A 52 -8.85 12.10 -17.03
N GLN A 53 -9.63 12.25 -15.95
CA GLN A 53 -9.30 13.11 -14.83
C GLN A 53 -7.94 12.76 -14.23
N PHE A 54 -7.68 11.46 -14.05
CA PHE A 54 -6.40 10.97 -13.52
C PHE A 54 -5.28 11.05 -14.58
N ALA A 55 -5.58 10.79 -15.85
CA ALA A 55 -4.60 10.91 -16.93
C ALA A 55 -4.04 12.34 -17.09
N GLU A 56 -4.87 13.34 -16.84
CA GLU A 56 -4.50 14.76 -16.94
C GLU A 56 -4.31 15.43 -15.55
N ASN A 57 -4.37 14.67 -14.47
CA ASN A 57 -4.21 15.15 -13.09
C ASN A 57 -5.15 16.31 -12.71
N LEU A 58 -6.41 16.26 -13.15
CA LEU A 58 -7.41 17.29 -12.93
C LEU A 58 -8.12 17.14 -11.57
N THR A 59 -8.63 18.25 -11.05
CA THR A 59 -9.64 18.26 -9.98
C THR A 59 -11.01 17.89 -10.51
N ASP A 60 -11.98 17.55 -9.64
CA ASP A 60 -13.37 17.27 -10.05
C ASP A 60 -13.98 18.44 -10.81
N ARG A 61 -13.73 19.67 -10.37
CA ARG A 61 -14.22 20.90 -11.04
C ARG A 61 -13.61 21.07 -12.44
N GLN A 62 -12.31 20.82 -12.57
CA GLN A 62 -11.63 20.90 -13.87
C GLN A 62 -12.11 19.79 -14.81
N ALA A 63 -12.33 18.57 -14.32
CA ALA A 63 -12.86 17.48 -15.13
C ALA A 63 -14.29 17.77 -15.61
N ALA A 64 -15.18 18.24 -14.75
CA ALA A 64 -16.53 18.65 -15.14
C ALA A 64 -16.51 19.80 -16.14
N HIS A 65 -15.61 20.77 -15.97
CA HIS A 65 -15.40 21.84 -16.94
C HIS A 65 -14.87 21.32 -18.28
N ALA A 66 -13.95 20.36 -18.27
CA ALA A 66 -13.43 19.74 -19.49
C ALA A 66 -14.53 19.02 -20.28
N VAL A 67 -15.45 18.31 -19.63
CA VAL A 67 -16.63 17.70 -20.28
C VAL A 67 -17.47 18.75 -21.00
N ARG A 68 -17.66 19.92 -20.38
CA ARG A 68 -18.44 21.02 -20.97
C ARG A 68 -17.73 21.68 -22.12
N ALA A 69 -16.43 21.98 -22.02
CA ALA A 69 -15.72 22.89 -22.89
C ALA A 69 -14.86 22.22 -23.96
N ARG A 70 -14.42 20.98 -23.77
CA ARG A 70 -13.43 20.33 -24.63
C ARG A 70 -14.06 19.48 -25.71
N ILE A 71 -13.69 19.77 -26.95
CA ILE A 71 -14.19 19.08 -28.16
C ILE A 71 -13.69 17.62 -28.19
N ASP A 72 -12.45 17.38 -27.81
CA ASP A 72 -11.85 16.02 -27.75
C ASP A 72 -12.52 15.14 -26.71
N TRP A 73 -12.85 15.68 -25.52
CA TRP A 73 -13.59 14.95 -24.51
C TRP A 73 -15.03 14.68 -24.96
N LYS A 74 -15.70 15.66 -25.60
CA LYS A 74 -17.05 15.44 -26.19
C LYS A 74 -17.02 14.34 -27.24
N TYR A 75 -15.97 14.32 -28.08
CA TYR A 75 -15.78 13.25 -29.07
C TYR A 75 -15.69 11.87 -28.37
N LEU A 76 -14.80 11.72 -27.39
CA LEU A 76 -14.62 10.46 -26.67
C LEU A 76 -15.91 10.00 -25.98
N LEU A 77 -16.60 10.91 -25.30
CA LEU A 77 -17.82 10.62 -24.53
C LEU A 77 -19.08 10.48 -25.38
N GLY A 78 -19.02 10.75 -26.70
CA GLY A 78 -20.17 10.72 -27.58
C GLY A 78 -21.21 11.78 -27.22
N LEU A 79 -20.76 12.98 -26.86
CA LEU A 79 -21.63 14.10 -26.47
C LEU A 79 -21.78 15.10 -27.63
N GLU A 80 -22.96 15.73 -27.69
CA GLU A 80 -23.18 16.85 -28.58
C GLU A 80 -22.33 18.05 -28.15
N LEU A 81 -21.99 18.95 -29.12
CA LEU A 81 -21.21 20.16 -28.81
C LEU A 81 -21.92 21.08 -27.82
N THR A 82 -23.24 21.07 -27.85
CA THR A 82 -24.12 21.88 -26.98
C THR A 82 -24.40 21.22 -25.63
N ASP A 83 -23.92 19.99 -25.39
CA ASP A 83 -24.14 19.31 -24.12
C ASP A 83 -23.56 20.14 -22.95
N PRO A 84 -24.37 20.50 -21.93
CA PRO A 84 -23.94 21.39 -20.86
C PRO A 84 -23.00 20.70 -19.85
N GLY A 85 -22.77 19.39 -19.97
CA GLY A 85 -22.03 18.59 -18.98
C GLY A 85 -22.83 18.39 -17.69
N PHE A 86 -22.13 18.27 -16.59
CA PHE A 86 -22.72 18.01 -15.28
C PHE A 86 -21.96 18.78 -14.16
N ASP A 87 -22.55 18.84 -12.97
CA ASP A 87 -21.90 19.42 -11.80
C ASP A 87 -20.83 18.48 -11.26
N PHE A 88 -19.71 19.02 -10.78
CA PHE A 88 -18.55 18.25 -10.29
C PHE A 88 -18.88 17.29 -9.15
N THR A 89 -19.93 17.57 -8.35
CA THR A 89 -20.38 16.69 -7.25
C THR A 89 -20.84 15.32 -7.74
N VAL A 90 -21.26 15.24 -9.03
CA VAL A 90 -21.64 13.96 -9.66
C VAL A 90 -20.48 12.97 -9.65
N LEU A 91 -19.23 13.42 -9.82
CA LEU A 91 -18.04 12.55 -9.75
C LEU A 91 -17.82 11.99 -8.35
N THR A 92 -18.06 12.80 -7.30
CA THR A 92 -17.99 12.33 -5.92
C THR A 92 -19.06 11.27 -5.67
N GLY A 93 -20.32 11.56 -6.05
CA GLY A 93 -21.43 10.62 -5.91
C GLY A 93 -21.21 9.32 -6.71
N PHE A 94 -20.56 9.39 -7.88
CA PHE A 94 -20.19 8.21 -8.67
C PHE A 94 -19.19 7.32 -7.91
N ARG A 95 -18.09 7.89 -7.41
CA ARG A 95 -17.10 7.16 -6.62
C ARG A 95 -17.68 6.52 -5.37
N ASP A 96 -18.52 7.27 -4.63
CA ASP A 96 -19.17 6.74 -3.43
C ASP A 96 -20.08 5.54 -3.76
N ARG A 97 -20.77 5.54 -4.90
CA ARG A 97 -21.57 4.40 -5.36
C ARG A 97 -20.70 3.21 -5.76
N LEU A 98 -19.60 3.41 -6.48
CA LEU A 98 -18.66 2.32 -6.76
C LEU A 98 -18.19 1.64 -5.48
N LEU A 99 -17.82 2.43 -4.47
CA LEU A 99 -17.38 1.93 -3.17
C LEU A 99 -18.51 1.20 -2.41
N ALA A 100 -19.73 1.73 -2.43
CA ALA A 100 -20.86 1.11 -1.76
C ALA A 100 -21.24 -0.26 -2.33
N HIS A 101 -20.94 -0.49 -3.62
CA HIS A 101 -21.31 -1.72 -4.34
C HIS A 101 -20.11 -2.63 -4.66
N GLY A 102 -18.90 -2.35 -4.15
CA GLY A 102 -17.71 -3.18 -4.39
C GLY A 102 -17.26 -3.21 -5.86
N LEU A 103 -17.40 -2.08 -6.56
CA LEU A 103 -17.08 -1.96 -7.98
C LEU A 103 -15.76 -1.22 -8.22
N GLU A 104 -14.92 -1.07 -7.21
CA GLU A 104 -13.68 -0.29 -7.26
C GLU A 104 -12.74 -0.75 -8.36
N GLU A 105 -12.57 -2.06 -8.52
CA GLU A 105 -11.62 -2.65 -9.47
C GLU A 105 -12.15 -2.74 -10.90
N LYS A 106 -13.48 -2.65 -11.08
CA LYS A 106 -14.14 -2.88 -12.38
C LYS A 106 -13.62 -2.00 -13.50
N ILE A 107 -13.19 -0.77 -13.21
CA ILE A 107 -12.70 0.15 -14.25
C ILE A 107 -11.40 -0.37 -14.89
N LEU A 108 -10.45 -0.85 -14.10
CA LEU A 108 -9.24 -1.47 -14.63
C LEU A 108 -9.55 -2.82 -15.29
N ASP A 109 -10.39 -3.65 -14.67
CA ASP A 109 -10.76 -4.96 -15.18
C ASP A 109 -11.39 -4.88 -16.59
N LEU A 110 -12.27 -3.91 -16.81
CA LEU A 110 -12.93 -3.71 -18.10
C LEU A 110 -11.94 -3.27 -19.19
N LEU A 111 -11.01 -2.37 -18.83
CA LEU A 111 -9.95 -2.02 -19.76
C LEU A 111 -9.09 -3.25 -20.10
N LEU A 112 -8.68 -4.03 -19.10
CA LEU A 112 -7.86 -5.23 -19.31
C LEU A 112 -8.59 -6.29 -20.13
N ALA A 113 -9.88 -6.51 -19.90
CA ALA A 113 -10.70 -7.40 -20.71
C ALA A 113 -10.71 -6.96 -22.18
N ARG A 114 -10.90 -5.65 -22.42
CA ARG A 114 -10.84 -5.10 -23.79
C ARG A 114 -9.45 -5.25 -24.43
N LEU A 115 -8.39 -5.07 -23.66
CA LEU A 115 -7.01 -5.23 -24.13
C LEU A 115 -6.67 -6.71 -24.40
N ASN A 116 -7.26 -7.63 -23.65
CA ASN A 116 -7.13 -9.08 -23.90
C ASN A 116 -7.83 -9.46 -25.20
N GLU A 117 -9.06 -8.97 -25.47
CA GLU A 117 -9.74 -9.17 -26.75
C GLU A 117 -8.95 -8.65 -27.96
N LEU A 118 -8.14 -7.62 -27.76
CA LEU A 118 -7.26 -7.03 -28.77
C LEU A 118 -5.84 -7.66 -28.77
N GLU A 119 -5.64 -8.73 -28.02
CA GLU A 119 -4.37 -9.46 -27.89
C GLU A 119 -3.19 -8.59 -27.42
N LEU A 120 -3.49 -7.46 -26.73
CA LEU A 120 -2.47 -6.53 -26.19
C LEU A 120 -2.01 -6.91 -24.78
N VAL A 121 -2.73 -7.79 -24.10
CA VAL A 121 -2.37 -8.37 -22.81
C VAL A 121 -2.85 -9.81 -22.77
N SER A 122 -2.06 -10.70 -22.19
CA SER A 122 -2.41 -12.12 -22.05
C SER A 122 -1.83 -12.68 -20.76
N GLY A 123 -2.37 -13.82 -20.32
CA GLY A 123 -1.78 -14.63 -19.25
C GLY A 123 -0.51 -15.35 -19.69
N ARG A 124 0.18 -15.97 -18.73
CA ARG A 124 1.38 -16.81 -18.91
C ARG A 124 2.62 -16.08 -19.42
N GLY A 125 2.55 -14.80 -19.75
CA GLY A 125 3.70 -13.96 -20.05
C GLY A 125 4.52 -13.64 -18.81
N ARG A 126 5.46 -12.69 -18.94
CA ARG A 126 6.29 -12.19 -17.84
C ARG A 126 5.70 -10.92 -17.26
N GLN A 127 5.56 -10.89 -15.92
CA GLN A 127 5.13 -9.69 -15.20
C GLN A 127 6.11 -9.35 -14.09
N ARG A 128 6.04 -8.11 -13.62
CA ARG A 128 6.86 -7.60 -12.51
C ARG A 128 6.01 -6.77 -11.54
N THR A 129 6.33 -6.88 -10.25
CA THR A 129 5.64 -6.13 -9.17
C THR A 129 6.64 -5.38 -8.31
N ASP A 130 6.28 -4.15 -7.94
CA ASP A 130 6.95 -3.38 -6.90
C ASP A 130 5.96 -2.47 -6.16
N SER A 131 6.40 -1.97 -5.00
CA SER A 131 5.58 -1.11 -4.15
C SER A 131 6.20 0.26 -3.92
N THR A 132 5.32 1.25 -3.70
CA THR A 132 5.76 2.55 -3.24
C THR A 132 4.87 3.07 -2.12
N HIS A 133 5.43 3.93 -1.27
CA HIS A 133 4.70 4.59 -0.20
C HIS A 133 3.81 5.72 -0.75
N ILE A 134 2.66 5.87 -0.12
CA ILE A 134 1.65 6.87 -0.41
C ILE A 134 1.36 7.64 0.87
N LEU A 135 1.54 8.95 0.83
CA LEU A 135 1.24 9.83 1.94
C LEU A 135 -0.27 10.01 2.08
N ALA A 136 -0.79 9.91 3.29
CA ALA A 136 -2.20 10.19 3.57
C ALA A 136 -2.56 11.66 3.27
N ALA A 137 -3.83 11.93 3.03
CA ALA A 137 -4.35 13.28 2.79
C ALA A 137 -4.53 14.10 4.08
N VAL A 138 -3.88 13.72 5.15
CA VAL A 138 -3.97 14.35 6.47
C VAL A 138 -2.68 15.08 6.82
N ARG A 139 -2.77 15.97 7.79
CA ARG A 139 -1.61 16.67 8.37
C ARG A 139 -0.92 15.74 9.37
N ASP A 140 0.41 15.76 9.38
CA ASP A 140 1.18 15.14 10.44
C ASP A 140 0.92 15.87 11.77
N LEU A 141 0.60 15.12 12.80
CA LEU A 141 0.26 15.64 14.12
C LEU A 141 1.27 15.15 15.13
N ASN A 142 1.79 16.05 15.97
CA ASN A 142 2.49 15.59 17.17
C ASN A 142 1.49 14.94 18.15
N ARG A 143 1.99 14.24 19.17
CA ARG A 143 1.15 13.41 20.05
C ARG A 143 0.07 14.22 20.78
N LEU A 144 0.39 15.46 21.21
CA LEU A 144 -0.55 16.34 21.89
C LEU A 144 -1.60 16.90 20.92
N GLU A 145 -1.17 17.39 19.74
CA GLU A 145 -2.09 17.79 18.67
C GLU A 145 -3.04 16.65 18.29
N PHE A 146 -2.51 15.43 18.18
CA PHE A 146 -3.29 14.26 17.78
C PHE A 146 -4.45 13.98 18.74
N VAL A 147 -4.20 13.97 20.05
CA VAL A 147 -5.29 13.72 21.01
C VAL A 147 -6.26 14.91 21.08
N GLY A 148 -5.77 16.14 21.05
CA GLY A 148 -6.61 17.34 21.02
C GLY A 148 -7.51 17.38 19.77
N GLU A 149 -6.96 17.12 18.59
CA GLU A 149 -7.73 17.04 17.34
C GLU A 149 -8.69 15.85 17.32
N THR A 150 -8.35 14.74 18.00
CA THR A 150 -9.25 13.59 18.09
C THR A 150 -10.49 13.93 18.93
N LEU A 151 -10.32 14.59 20.07
CA LEU A 151 -11.44 15.06 20.88
C LEU A 151 -12.27 16.09 20.12
N ARG A 152 -11.61 17.09 19.51
CA ARG A 152 -12.27 18.10 18.69
C ARG A 152 -13.09 17.49 17.57
N ALA A 153 -12.55 16.52 16.83
CA ALA A 153 -13.25 15.86 15.73
C ALA A 153 -14.50 15.09 16.22
N ALA A 154 -14.44 14.49 17.41
CA ALA A 154 -15.58 13.82 18.02
C ALA A 154 -16.67 14.83 18.44
N LEU A 155 -16.29 15.92 19.07
CA LEU A 155 -17.22 17.00 19.47
C LEU A 155 -17.88 17.64 18.24
N GLU A 156 -17.12 17.92 17.18
CA GLU A 156 -17.63 18.47 15.92
C GLU A 156 -18.67 17.53 15.27
N ALA A 157 -18.35 16.22 15.21
CA ALA A 157 -19.27 15.23 14.65
C ALA A 157 -20.58 15.15 15.47
N VAL A 158 -20.49 15.26 16.79
CA VAL A 158 -21.65 15.22 17.66
C VAL A 158 -22.41 16.55 17.63
N ALA A 159 -21.76 17.69 17.44
CA ALA A 159 -22.41 18.97 17.23
C ALA A 159 -23.30 18.97 15.97
N VAL A 160 -22.94 18.19 14.96
CA VAL A 160 -23.77 17.98 13.76
C VAL A 160 -24.89 16.97 14.00
N ALA A 161 -24.59 15.84 14.69
CA ALA A 161 -25.52 14.73 14.82
C ALA A 161 -26.52 14.89 15.97
N ALA A 162 -26.13 15.52 17.07
CA ALA A 162 -26.93 15.71 18.28
C ALA A 162 -26.68 17.09 18.94
N PRO A 163 -26.95 18.22 18.23
CA PRO A 163 -26.59 19.55 18.72
C PRO A 163 -27.26 19.92 20.04
N GLU A 164 -28.52 19.58 20.20
CA GLU A 164 -29.31 19.89 21.41
C GLU A 164 -28.76 19.14 22.63
N TRP A 165 -28.43 17.86 22.48
CA TRP A 165 -27.83 17.09 23.57
C TRP A 165 -26.46 17.66 23.94
N LEU A 166 -25.61 17.94 22.94
CA LEU A 166 -24.29 18.48 23.20
C LEU A 166 -24.35 19.84 23.91
N ALA A 167 -25.25 20.72 23.48
CA ALA A 167 -25.43 22.03 24.09
C ALA A 167 -25.93 21.95 25.54
N SER A 168 -26.77 20.94 25.86
CA SER A 168 -27.29 20.75 27.22
C SER A 168 -26.27 20.14 28.18
N TRP A 169 -25.30 19.38 27.64
CA TRP A 169 -24.34 18.65 28.45
C TRP A 169 -22.96 19.32 28.51
N MET A 170 -22.53 20.03 27.48
CA MET A 170 -21.15 20.50 27.29
C MET A 170 -20.71 21.43 28.44
N PRO A 171 -19.59 21.12 29.13
CA PRO A 171 -19.04 21.99 30.16
C PRO A 171 -18.65 23.39 29.64
N GLY A 172 -18.75 24.41 30.50
CA GLY A 172 -18.33 25.76 30.14
C GLY A 172 -16.85 25.83 29.76
N GLY A 173 -16.53 26.66 28.75
CA GLY A 173 -15.16 26.84 28.23
C GLY A 173 -14.73 25.85 27.16
N TRP A 174 -15.44 24.72 26.96
CA TRP A 174 -15.08 23.74 25.94
C TRP A 174 -15.26 24.27 24.53
N GLN A 175 -16.24 25.13 24.29
CA GLN A 175 -16.44 25.74 22.97
C GLN A 175 -15.23 26.60 22.56
N GLU A 176 -14.66 27.36 23.50
CA GLU A 176 -13.45 28.15 23.24
C GLU A 176 -12.23 27.26 23.08
N GLN A 177 -12.13 26.20 23.88
CA GLN A 177 -10.96 25.31 23.90
C GLN A 177 -10.92 24.38 22.67
N TYR A 178 -12.05 23.82 22.24
CA TYR A 178 -12.14 22.81 21.18
C TYR A 178 -12.83 23.29 19.91
N GLY A 179 -13.35 24.52 19.86
CA GLY A 179 -14.03 25.08 18.68
C GLY A 179 -13.07 25.40 17.53
N ALA A 180 -11.79 25.62 17.84
CA ALA A 180 -10.75 25.88 16.85
C ALA A 180 -9.81 24.68 16.71
N ARG A 181 -9.08 24.62 15.56
CA ARG A 181 -8.03 23.62 15.32
C ARG A 181 -6.96 23.66 16.40
N VAL A 182 -6.49 22.48 16.81
CA VAL A 182 -5.31 22.33 17.65
C VAL A 182 -4.07 22.38 16.74
N ASP A 183 -3.37 23.49 16.78
CA ASP A 183 -2.16 23.74 15.99
C ASP A 183 -0.94 23.86 16.89
N SER A 184 0.21 23.30 16.50
CA SER A 184 1.44 23.25 17.31
C SER A 184 1.92 24.63 17.78
N TYR A 185 1.74 25.67 16.97
CA TYR A 185 2.13 27.05 17.31
C TYR A 185 1.24 27.69 18.39
N ARG A 186 0.08 27.10 18.68
CA ARG A 186 -0.84 27.53 19.76
C ARG A 186 -0.64 26.74 21.04
N LEU A 187 0.14 25.66 21.00
CA LEU A 187 0.43 24.85 22.16
C LEU A 187 1.46 25.57 23.05
N PRO A 188 1.39 25.41 24.38
CA PRO A 188 2.37 25.94 25.28
C PRO A 188 3.80 25.52 24.90
N SER A 189 4.77 26.40 25.06
CA SER A 189 6.19 26.07 24.87
C SER A 189 6.79 25.40 26.11
N ASP A 190 6.27 25.67 27.28
CA ASP A 190 6.72 25.11 28.56
C ASP A 190 6.24 23.65 28.70
N GLU A 191 7.13 22.79 29.21
CA GLU A 191 6.85 21.34 29.33
C GLU A 191 5.82 21.03 30.42
N SER A 192 5.81 21.80 31.52
CA SER A 192 4.84 21.65 32.62
C SER A 192 3.44 22.04 32.14
N GLU A 193 3.32 23.17 31.44
CA GLU A 193 2.05 23.60 30.85
C GLU A 193 1.53 22.61 29.80
N ARG A 194 2.42 22.06 28.99
CA ARG A 194 2.06 20.97 28.01
C ARG A 194 1.54 19.74 28.73
N THR A 195 2.18 19.37 29.82
CA THR A 195 1.76 18.23 30.63
C THR A 195 0.38 18.47 31.25
N GLN A 196 0.15 19.66 31.82
CA GLN A 196 -1.15 20.05 32.37
C GLN A 196 -2.24 20.06 31.28
N LEU A 197 -1.94 20.60 30.09
CA LEU A 197 -2.86 20.59 28.95
C LEU A 197 -3.19 19.16 28.51
N THR A 198 -2.19 18.28 28.49
CA THR A 198 -2.38 16.85 28.19
C THR A 198 -3.37 16.21 29.15
N TRP A 199 -3.17 16.40 30.46
CA TRP A 199 -4.06 15.83 31.48
C TRP A 199 -5.47 16.36 31.36
N ARG A 200 -5.64 17.65 31.08
CA ARG A 200 -6.94 18.27 30.83
C ARG A 200 -7.64 17.62 29.64
N ILE A 201 -6.98 17.57 28.48
CA ILE A 201 -7.55 16.95 27.27
C ILE A 201 -7.90 15.48 27.54
N ALA A 202 -7.05 14.75 28.26
CA ALA A 202 -7.30 13.35 28.58
C ALA A 202 -8.53 13.18 29.49
N ALA A 203 -8.66 14.00 30.53
CA ALA A 203 -9.81 14.01 31.43
C ALA A 203 -11.11 14.39 30.71
N ASP A 204 -11.07 15.45 29.91
CA ASP A 204 -12.18 15.92 29.10
C ASP A 204 -12.69 14.84 28.14
N GLY A 205 -11.79 14.11 27.48
CA GLY A 205 -12.18 13.03 26.59
C GLY A 205 -12.80 11.85 27.32
N TYR A 206 -12.31 11.48 28.51
CA TYR A 206 -13.00 10.47 29.33
C TYR A 206 -14.37 10.94 29.79
N GLN A 207 -14.48 12.19 30.24
CA GLN A 207 -15.75 12.80 30.64
C GLN A 207 -16.78 12.77 29.48
N PHE A 208 -16.32 13.14 28.27
CA PHE A 208 -17.19 13.06 27.08
C PHE A 208 -17.61 11.63 26.76
N LEU A 209 -16.69 10.66 26.79
CA LEU A 209 -16.99 9.25 26.50
C LEU A 209 -17.96 8.65 27.53
N GLU A 210 -17.85 9.02 28.80
CA GLU A 210 -18.79 8.62 29.86
C GLU A 210 -20.17 9.24 29.63
N ALA A 211 -20.21 10.53 29.29
CA ALA A 211 -21.45 11.20 29.00
C ALA A 211 -22.15 10.62 27.75
N ALA A 212 -21.39 10.25 26.73
CA ALA A 212 -21.92 9.70 25.48
C ALA A 212 -22.61 8.33 25.65
N VAL A 213 -22.36 7.62 26.75
CA VAL A 213 -23.06 6.37 27.12
C VAL A 213 -24.01 6.57 28.29
N GLY A 214 -24.14 7.79 28.81
CA GLY A 214 -25.02 8.13 29.93
C GLY A 214 -26.51 8.09 29.57
N VAL A 215 -27.35 8.05 30.60
CA VAL A 215 -28.81 7.93 30.44
C VAL A 215 -29.44 9.07 29.62
N SER A 216 -28.85 10.27 29.67
CA SER A 216 -29.34 11.45 28.94
C SER A 216 -28.89 11.49 27.47
N ALA A 217 -27.91 10.62 27.08
CA ALA A 217 -27.39 10.60 25.73
C ALA A 217 -28.29 9.78 24.79
N PRO A 218 -28.41 10.17 23.52
CA PRO A 218 -29.03 9.32 22.50
C PRO A 218 -28.33 7.95 22.42
N ALA A 219 -29.12 6.87 22.46
CA ALA A 219 -28.57 5.49 22.51
C ALA A 219 -27.65 5.13 21.32
N TRP A 220 -27.78 5.83 20.19
CA TRP A 220 -26.97 5.66 19.00
C TRP A 220 -25.65 6.45 19.02
N LEU A 221 -25.47 7.38 19.97
CA LEU A 221 -24.33 8.30 20.01
C LEU A 221 -22.96 7.58 20.02
N PRO A 222 -22.77 6.48 20.77
CA PRO A 222 -21.52 5.71 20.74
C PRO A 222 -21.21 5.08 19.37
N GLN A 223 -22.20 5.00 18.46
CA GLN A 223 -22.05 4.46 17.11
C GLN A 223 -21.58 5.52 16.10
N VAL A 224 -21.54 6.81 16.50
CA VAL A 224 -20.92 7.86 15.67
C VAL A 224 -19.44 7.53 15.48
N SER A 225 -19.00 7.42 14.23
CA SER A 225 -17.66 6.95 13.88
C SER A 225 -16.56 7.73 14.62
N ALA A 226 -16.66 9.05 14.71
CA ALA A 226 -15.69 9.89 15.41
C ALA A 226 -15.64 9.62 16.93
N VAL A 227 -16.75 9.25 17.55
CA VAL A 227 -16.80 8.83 18.98
C VAL A 227 -16.10 7.47 19.14
N GLY A 228 -16.29 6.55 18.21
CA GLY A 228 -15.58 5.26 18.18
C GLY A 228 -14.06 5.44 18.01
N ILE A 229 -13.64 6.35 17.14
CA ILE A 229 -12.23 6.72 16.94
C ILE A 229 -11.66 7.31 18.23
N LEU A 230 -12.35 8.28 18.86
CA LEU A 230 -11.94 8.88 20.13
C LEU A 230 -11.73 7.80 21.19
N ARG A 231 -12.68 6.90 21.38
CA ARG A 231 -12.56 5.81 22.34
C ARG A 231 -11.32 4.94 22.08
N THR A 232 -11.09 4.58 20.81
CA THR A 232 -9.92 3.77 20.42
C THR A 232 -8.62 4.52 20.70
N VAL A 233 -8.52 5.79 20.33
CA VAL A 233 -7.34 6.62 20.56
C VAL A 233 -7.07 6.78 22.05
N TRP A 234 -8.09 7.01 22.89
CA TRP A 234 -7.93 7.12 24.34
C TRP A 234 -7.35 5.83 24.93
N LEU A 235 -7.88 4.68 24.54
CA LEU A 235 -7.34 3.39 24.96
C LEU A 235 -5.90 3.16 24.51
N GLN A 236 -5.52 3.69 23.35
CA GLN A 236 -4.17 3.56 22.80
C GLN A 236 -3.17 4.52 23.44
N GLN A 237 -3.60 5.74 23.80
CA GLN A 237 -2.69 6.81 24.22
C GLN A 237 -2.59 6.97 25.73
N PHE A 238 -3.65 6.67 26.46
CA PHE A 238 -3.74 6.95 27.88
C PHE A 238 -3.91 5.67 28.71
N GLN A 239 -3.36 5.72 29.92
CA GLN A 239 -3.61 4.80 31.01
C GLN A 239 -4.40 5.56 32.09
N ARG A 240 -5.53 4.98 32.52
CA ARG A 240 -6.36 5.51 33.59
C ARG A 240 -6.25 4.60 34.80
N THR A 241 -5.86 5.17 35.94
CA THR A 241 -5.80 4.48 37.23
C THR A 241 -6.73 5.17 38.22
N ILE A 242 -7.44 4.40 39.02
CA ILE A 242 -8.30 4.91 40.10
C ILE A 242 -7.73 4.35 41.41
N THR A 243 -7.17 5.26 42.25
CA THR A 243 -6.60 4.93 43.53
C THR A 243 -7.32 5.75 44.58
N ASP A 244 -7.93 5.09 45.57
CA ASP A 244 -8.70 5.73 46.67
C ASP A 244 -9.78 6.72 46.17
N GLY A 245 -10.41 6.42 45.03
CA GLY A 245 -11.44 7.27 44.41
C GLY A 245 -10.88 8.47 43.64
N VAL A 246 -9.58 8.68 43.63
CA VAL A 246 -8.90 9.69 42.80
C VAL A 246 -8.52 9.08 41.46
N GLN A 247 -8.97 9.74 40.39
CA GLN A 247 -8.67 9.34 39.03
C GLN A 247 -7.37 10.00 38.58
N GLU A 248 -6.38 9.19 38.21
CA GLU A 248 -5.16 9.63 37.56
C GLU A 248 -5.13 9.18 36.12
N VAL A 249 -4.72 10.06 35.21
CA VAL A 249 -4.55 9.78 33.78
C VAL A 249 -3.12 10.09 33.39
N ALA A 250 -2.47 9.13 32.74
CA ALA A 250 -1.10 9.27 32.27
C ALA A 250 -0.95 8.82 30.82
N TRP A 251 0.07 9.33 30.12
CA TRP A 251 0.48 8.78 28.84
C TRP A 251 0.92 7.34 28.99
N ARG A 252 0.52 6.47 28.06
CA ARG A 252 1.20 5.18 27.90
C ARG A 252 2.63 5.38 27.46
N GLY A 253 3.54 4.62 28.05
CA GLY A 253 4.94 4.55 27.63
C GLY A 253 5.08 4.04 26.19
N LYS A 254 6.25 4.23 25.58
CA LYS A 254 6.49 3.78 24.19
C LYS A 254 6.29 2.27 24.03
N ASP A 255 6.67 1.49 25.04
CA ASP A 255 6.58 0.03 25.03
C ASP A 255 5.15 -0.49 25.32
N GLU A 256 4.28 0.38 25.83
CA GLU A 256 2.87 0.08 26.12
C GLU A 256 1.92 0.46 24.98
N LEU A 257 2.43 1.16 23.97
CA LEU A 257 1.64 1.51 22.80
C LEU A 257 1.37 0.28 21.94
N PRO A 258 0.18 0.15 21.34
CA PRO A 258 -0.11 -0.95 20.43
C PRO A 258 0.85 -0.96 19.24
N PRO A 259 1.03 -2.11 18.58
CA PRO A 259 1.82 -2.21 17.37
C PRO A 259 1.36 -1.19 16.30
N SER A 260 2.29 -0.71 15.47
CA SER A 260 1.99 0.31 14.43
C SER A 260 0.80 -0.07 13.55
N ARG A 261 0.61 -1.36 13.24
CA ARG A 261 -0.53 -1.87 12.46
C ARG A 261 -1.90 -1.62 13.08
N ALA A 262 -1.97 -1.49 14.41
CA ALA A 262 -3.21 -1.24 15.13
C ALA A 262 -3.37 0.23 15.55
N ARG A 263 -2.30 1.04 15.43
CA ARG A 263 -2.24 2.40 15.96
C ARG A 263 -2.87 3.38 14.96
N ILE A 264 -3.87 4.13 15.42
CA ILE A 264 -4.41 5.27 14.67
C ILE A 264 -3.42 6.44 14.76
N THR A 265 -3.17 7.12 13.64
CA THR A 265 -2.25 8.26 13.54
C THR A 265 -2.98 9.58 13.23
N SER A 266 -4.21 9.51 12.76
CA SER A 266 -5.06 10.68 12.50
C SER A 266 -6.53 10.37 12.74
N PRO A 267 -7.31 11.25 13.39
CA PRO A 267 -8.76 11.06 13.53
C PRO A 267 -9.50 11.23 12.20
N TYR A 268 -8.88 11.89 11.21
CA TYR A 268 -9.47 12.19 9.92
C TYR A 268 -9.23 11.09 8.88
N ASP A 269 -8.27 10.21 9.13
CA ASP A 269 -7.97 9.04 8.30
C ASP A 269 -7.57 7.86 9.20
N PRO A 270 -8.54 7.18 9.82
CA PRO A 270 -8.28 6.10 10.77
C PRO A 270 -7.69 4.84 10.12
N ASP A 271 -7.69 4.73 8.78
CA ASP A 271 -7.09 3.63 8.05
C ASP A 271 -5.60 3.84 7.79
N SER A 272 -5.12 5.09 7.82
CA SER A 272 -3.70 5.39 7.64
C SER A 272 -2.86 4.83 8.79
N ARG A 273 -1.64 4.38 8.47
CA ARG A 273 -0.68 3.83 9.47
C ARG A 273 0.68 4.45 9.30
N ASN A 274 1.39 4.53 10.42
CA ASN A 274 2.79 4.95 10.42
C ASN A 274 3.71 3.79 10.05
N ALA A 275 4.60 4.03 9.09
CA ALA A 275 5.66 3.11 8.73
C ALA A 275 6.98 3.84 8.53
N VAL A 276 8.08 3.08 8.61
CA VAL A 276 9.44 3.60 8.43
C VAL A 276 10.16 2.76 7.38
N LYS A 277 10.77 3.41 6.38
CA LYS A 277 11.62 2.77 5.38
C LYS A 277 12.90 3.58 5.19
N ARG A 278 14.07 2.96 5.38
CA ARG A 278 15.39 3.58 5.23
C ARG A 278 15.56 4.89 6.05
N GLY A 279 15.02 4.92 7.26
CA GLY A 279 15.10 6.09 8.15
C GLY A 279 14.05 7.18 7.91
N SER A 280 13.25 7.08 6.86
CA SER A 280 12.14 8.01 6.60
C SER A 280 10.83 7.41 7.11
N ALA A 281 10.12 8.16 7.96
CA ALA A 281 8.79 7.82 8.44
C ALA A 281 7.71 8.49 7.57
N TRP A 282 6.57 7.84 7.43
CA TRP A 282 5.38 8.43 6.79
C TRP A 282 4.11 7.85 7.40
N ASP A 283 3.05 8.63 7.37
CA ASP A 283 1.68 8.19 7.65
C ASP A 283 0.93 7.97 6.34
N GLY A 284 0.31 6.81 6.16
CA GLY A 284 -0.49 6.53 4.97
C GLY A 284 -0.56 5.07 4.58
N TYR A 285 -0.25 4.81 3.30
CA TYR A 285 -0.54 3.58 2.59
C TYR A 285 0.66 3.10 1.79
N LYS A 286 0.55 1.90 1.21
CA LYS A 286 1.37 1.42 0.11
C LYS A 286 0.50 1.07 -1.08
N VAL A 287 1.02 1.30 -2.30
CA VAL A 287 0.47 0.74 -3.52
C VAL A 287 1.46 -0.24 -4.10
N HIS A 288 0.98 -1.43 -4.45
CA HIS A 288 1.70 -2.46 -5.19
C HIS A 288 1.20 -2.43 -6.62
N ILE A 289 2.10 -2.31 -7.58
CA ILE A 289 1.78 -2.22 -9.01
C ILE A 289 2.38 -3.44 -9.71
N THR A 290 1.54 -4.18 -10.41
CA THR A 290 1.94 -5.29 -11.26
C THR A 290 1.74 -4.91 -12.72
N GLU A 291 2.73 -5.18 -13.57
CA GLU A 291 2.68 -4.87 -15.00
C GLU A 291 3.36 -5.94 -15.85
N THR A 292 3.00 -6.02 -17.15
CA THR A 292 3.70 -6.85 -18.13
C THR A 292 5.12 -6.34 -18.36
N CYS A 293 6.07 -7.22 -18.68
CA CYS A 293 7.46 -6.83 -18.91
C CYS A 293 8.17 -7.60 -20.04
N ASP A 294 7.41 -8.11 -20.97
CA ASP A 294 7.86 -8.86 -22.15
C ASP A 294 7.84 -8.05 -23.47
N ALA A 295 7.77 -6.71 -23.36
CA ALA A 295 7.65 -5.81 -24.50
C ALA A 295 8.77 -5.94 -25.55
N LYS A 296 9.99 -6.34 -25.14
CA LYS A 296 11.08 -6.59 -26.10
C LYS A 296 10.82 -7.79 -27.00
N GLU A 297 10.12 -8.77 -26.50
CA GLU A 297 9.79 -10.00 -27.20
C GLU A 297 8.49 -9.85 -28.02
N THR A 298 7.51 -9.10 -27.50
CA THR A 298 6.17 -8.95 -28.09
C THR A 298 6.00 -7.68 -28.94
N GLY A 299 6.82 -6.66 -28.73
CA GLY A 299 6.66 -5.32 -29.34
C GLY A 299 5.47 -4.53 -28.77
N GLN A 300 4.81 -5.04 -27.74
CA GLN A 300 3.64 -4.44 -27.09
C GLN A 300 4.07 -3.49 -25.95
N PRO A 301 3.24 -2.53 -25.55
CA PRO A 301 3.54 -1.67 -24.42
C PRO A 301 3.52 -2.45 -23.11
N HIS A 302 4.32 -2.03 -22.12
CA HIS A 302 4.15 -2.51 -20.74
C HIS A 302 2.84 -1.98 -20.16
N LEU A 303 1.94 -2.87 -19.74
CA LEU A 303 0.61 -2.54 -19.24
C LEU A 303 0.46 -2.97 -17.79
N ILE A 304 -0.11 -2.10 -16.95
CA ILE A 304 -0.45 -2.42 -15.57
C ILE A 304 -1.62 -3.40 -15.58
N THR A 305 -1.41 -4.58 -15.03
CA THR A 305 -2.39 -5.67 -14.99
C THR A 305 -3.11 -5.75 -13.64
N HIS A 306 -2.47 -5.24 -12.57
CA HIS A 306 -3.09 -5.24 -11.25
C HIS A 306 -2.50 -4.16 -10.33
N VAL A 307 -3.31 -3.69 -9.38
CA VAL A 307 -2.89 -2.80 -8.30
C VAL A 307 -3.54 -3.25 -6.99
N VAL A 308 -2.75 -3.28 -5.92
CA VAL A 308 -3.23 -3.50 -4.55
C VAL A 308 -2.83 -2.32 -3.69
N THR A 309 -3.76 -1.85 -2.88
CA THR A 309 -3.50 -0.79 -1.90
C THR A 309 -3.64 -1.35 -0.50
N THR A 310 -2.59 -1.20 0.31
CA THR A 310 -2.59 -1.64 1.71
C THR A 310 -2.30 -0.46 2.64
N ASP A 311 -2.56 -0.63 3.92
CA ASP A 311 -1.98 0.29 4.90
C ASP A 311 -0.44 0.17 4.88
N ALA A 312 0.24 1.21 5.38
CA ALA A 312 1.70 1.29 5.29
C ALA A 312 2.46 0.18 6.04
N THR A 313 1.82 -0.54 6.96
CA THR A 313 2.46 -1.56 7.81
C THR A 313 2.40 -2.97 7.24
N VAL A 314 1.57 -3.22 6.23
CA VAL A 314 1.46 -4.54 5.59
C VAL A 314 2.77 -4.90 4.90
N GLY A 315 3.31 -6.08 5.20
CA GLY A 315 4.54 -6.60 4.59
C GLY A 315 4.32 -7.01 3.13
N ASP A 316 5.28 -6.72 2.28
CA ASP A 316 5.17 -7.01 0.84
C ASP A 316 4.90 -8.50 0.51
N PRO A 317 5.41 -9.52 1.27
CA PRO A 317 5.10 -10.92 0.96
C PRO A 317 3.63 -11.30 1.17
N VAL A 318 2.91 -10.58 2.03
CA VAL A 318 1.52 -10.89 2.39
C VAL A 318 0.56 -10.69 1.22
N VAL A 319 0.87 -9.76 0.31
CA VAL A 319 -0.01 -9.39 -0.80
C VAL A 319 0.17 -10.26 -2.05
N VAL A 320 1.20 -11.13 -2.09
CA VAL A 320 1.55 -11.86 -3.33
C VAL A 320 0.46 -12.87 -3.71
N ASP A 321 -0.07 -13.58 -2.72
CA ASP A 321 -1.14 -14.55 -2.97
C ASP A 321 -2.40 -13.86 -3.49
N GLU A 322 -2.78 -12.73 -2.91
CA GLU A 322 -3.90 -11.90 -3.40
C GLU A 322 -3.66 -11.42 -4.83
N ILE A 323 -2.44 -10.94 -5.15
CA ILE A 323 -2.07 -10.53 -6.51
C ILE A 323 -2.23 -11.71 -7.49
N HIS A 324 -1.75 -12.88 -7.15
CA HIS A 324 -1.85 -14.07 -8.00
C HIS A 324 -3.31 -14.51 -8.18
N ASP A 325 -4.12 -14.54 -7.09
CA ASP A 325 -5.54 -14.91 -7.16
C ASP A 325 -6.34 -13.95 -8.04
N GLN A 326 -6.10 -12.65 -7.91
CA GLN A 326 -6.77 -11.62 -8.70
C GLN A 326 -6.35 -11.67 -10.18
N LEU A 327 -5.06 -11.92 -10.47
CA LEU A 327 -4.58 -12.09 -11.84
C LEU A 327 -5.14 -13.37 -12.47
N ASP A 328 -5.25 -14.46 -11.72
CA ASP A 328 -5.83 -15.72 -12.19
C ASP A 328 -7.32 -15.55 -12.54
N ALA A 329 -8.07 -14.90 -11.65
CA ALA A 329 -9.49 -14.58 -11.87
C ALA A 329 -9.74 -13.74 -13.14
N LYS A 330 -8.74 -12.97 -13.57
CA LYS A 330 -8.77 -12.15 -14.80
C LYS A 330 -8.19 -12.90 -16.03
N GLY A 331 -7.70 -14.13 -15.87
CA GLY A 331 -6.98 -14.87 -16.91
C GLY A 331 -5.63 -14.26 -17.28
N LEU A 332 -5.03 -13.49 -16.38
CA LEU A 332 -3.78 -12.76 -16.59
C LEU A 332 -2.63 -13.24 -15.70
N LEU A 333 -2.77 -14.42 -15.07
CA LEU A 333 -1.71 -14.99 -14.23
C LEU A 333 -0.42 -15.18 -15.04
N PRO A 334 0.74 -14.63 -14.60
CA PRO A 334 1.99 -14.76 -15.34
C PRO A 334 2.58 -16.17 -15.25
N GLY A 335 3.39 -16.57 -16.21
CA GLY A 335 4.28 -17.73 -16.11
C GLY A 335 5.54 -17.41 -15.32
N GLU A 336 6.05 -16.17 -15.44
CA GLU A 336 7.19 -15.66 -14.68
C GLU A 336 6.81 -14.35 -13.98
N HIS A 337 7.06 -14.28 -12.66
CA HIS A 337 6.78 -13.08 -11.87
C HIS A 337 8.05 -12.56 -11.19
N LEU A 338 8.48 -11.36 -11.60
CA LEU A 338 9.68 -10.70 -11.10
C LEU A 338 9.33 -9.76 -9.95
N MET A 339 9.98 -9.94 -8.80
CA MET A 339 9.73 -9.15 -7.59
C MET A 339 11.03 -8.81 -6.86
N ASP A 340 11.02 -7.77 -6.01
CA ASP A 340 12.18 -7.47 -5.19
C ASP A 340 12.32 -8.44 -4.00
N ALA A 341 13.46 -8.37 -3.31
CA ALA A 341 13.74 -9.21 -2.13
C ALA A 341 12.71 -9.04 -0.99
N GLY A 342 11.96 -7.97 -1.00
CA GLY A 342 10.92 -7.69 -0.01
C GLY A 342 9.75 -8.65 -0.10
N TYR A 343 9.40 -9.10 -1.31
CA TYR A 343 8.30 -10.02 -1.59
C TYR A 343 8.68 -11.48 -1.42
N ILE A 344 9.97 -11.82 -1.55
CA ILE A 344 10.42 -13.21 -1.63
C ILE A 344 10.40 -13.88 -0.25
N SER A 345 9.70 -15.01 -0.18
CA SER A 345 9.71 -15.93 0.96
C SER A 345 9.99 -17.36 0.47
N ALA A 346 10.51 -18.21 1.36
CA ALA A 346 10.73 -19.62 1.02
C ALA A 346 9.41 -20.34 0.69
N GLU A 347 8.35 -19.99 1.39
CA GLU A 347 7.01 -20.53 1.15
C GLU A 347 6.52 -20.17 -0.24
N LEU A 348 6.59 -18.89 -0.63
CA LEU A 348 6.21 -18.44 -1.97
C LEU A 348 7.00 -19.15 -3.07
N LEU A 349 8.31 -19.35 -2.88
CA LEU A 349 9.16 -20.05 -3.85
C LEU A 349 8.80 -21.54 -4.02
N LEU A 350 8.14 -22.14 -3.03
CA LEU A 350 7.63 -23.51 -3.10
C LEU A 350 6.19 -23.57 -3.65
N THR A 351 5.32 -22.70 -3.16
CA THR A 351 3.88 -22.80 -3.43
C THR A 351 3.49 -22.22 -4.78
N ALA A 352 4.09 -21.12 -5.22
CA ALA A 352 3.73 -20.51 -6.49
C ALA A 352 3.96 -21.43 -7.70
N PRO A 353 5.10 -22.15 -7.85
CA PRO A 353 5.27 -23.11 -8.93
C PRO A 353 4.36 -24.33 -8.83
N SER A 354 4.17 -24.86 -7.62
CA SER A 354 3.41 -26.12 -7.43
C SER A 354 1.89 -25.95 -7.48
N GLN A 355 1.38 -24.80 -7.02
CA GLN A 355 -0.07 -24.56 -6.92
C GLN A 355 -0.62 -23.74 -8.08
N ARG A 356 0.19 -22.85 -8.68
CA ARG A 356 -0.26 -21.87 -9.67
C ARG A 356 0.54 -21.91 -10.97
N ASP A 357 1.55 -22.77 -11.05
CA ASP A 357 2.49 -22.86 -12.18
C ASP A 357 3.11 -21.48 -12.52
N VAL A 358 3.50 -20.72 -11.48
CA VAL A 358 4.16 -19.41 -11.58
C VAL A 358 5.60 -19.52 -11.09
N ARG A 359 6.56 -19.23 -11.95
CA ARG A 359 7.96 -19.09 -11.57
C ARG A 359 8.20 -17.72 -10.97
N VAL A 360 8.46 -17.68 -9.68
CA VAL A 360 8.82 -16.44 -8.96
C VAL A 360 10.32 -16.18 -9.11
N ILE A 361 10.70 -14.99 -9.57
CA ILE A 361 12.07 -14.55 -9.78
C ILE A 361 12.34 -13.32 -8.91
N GLY A 362 13.20 -13.49 -7.92
CA GLY A 362 13.60 -12.41 -7.04
C GLY A 362 14.75 -12.82 -6.12
N PRO A 363 15.53 -11.85 -5.61
CA PRO A 363 16.73 -12.17 -4.86
C PRO A 363 16.42 -12.63 -3.46
N VAL A 364 17.05 -13.72 -3.07
CA VAL A 364 17.07 -14.24 -1.71
C VAL A 364 18.24 -13.61 -0.95
N ARG A 365 17.96 -13.10 0.24
CA ARG A 365 19.01 -12.48 1.08
C ARG A 365 20.10 -13.49 1.46
N PRO A 366 21.37 -13.05 1.56
CA PRO A 366 22.42 -13.86 2.12
C PRO A 366 22.08 -14.29 3.55
N MET A 367 22.51 -15.48 3.93
CA MET A 367 22.13 -16.07 5.22
C MET A 367 22.69 -15.35 6.44
N THR A 368 23.90 -14.81 6.37
CA THR A 368 24.57 -14.17 7.51
C THR A 368 25.55 -13.07 7.04
N ARG A 369 25.92 -12.18 7.99
CA ARG A 369 27.02 -11.22 7.76
C ARG A 369 28.33 -11.91 7.38
N ARG A 370 28.59 -13.11 7.89
CA ARG A 370 29.79 -13.89 7.60
C ARG A 370 29.85 -14.34 6.15
N THR A 371 28.72 -14.73 5.56
CA THR A 371 28.62 -15.04 4.12
C THR A 371 28.94 -13.82 3.27
N VAL A 372 28.39 -12.64 3.66
CA VAL A 372 28.63 -11.37 2.94
C VAL A 372 30.09 -10.92 3.04
N GLN A 373 30.73 -11.16 4.19
CA GLN A 373 32.09 -10.72 4.47
C GLN A 373 33.16 -11.75 4.08
N ALA A 374 32.73 -12.95 3.62
CA ALA A 374 33.58 -14.10 3.34
C ALA A 374 34.53 -14.45 4.51
N THR A 375 34.09 -14.19 5.76
CA THR A 375 34.87 -14.42 6.98
C THR A 375 34.27 -15.53 7.83
N GLY A 376 35.05 -16.57 8.10
CA GLY A 376 34.69 -17.67 8.99
C GLY A 376 33.63 -18.62 8.41
N TYR A 377 33.12 -19.51 9.28
CA TYR A 377 32.19 -20.58 8.91
C TYR A 377 30.75 -20.07 8.88
N ASP A 378 30.16 -20.06 7.69
CA ASP A 378 28.73 -19.82 7.47
C ASP A 378 27.92 -21.15 7.57
N LYS A 379 26.63 -21.12 7.22
CA LYS A 379 25.78 -22.32 7.23
C LYS A 379 26.27 -23.38 6.23
N ALA A 380 26.73 -22.97 5.07
CA ALA A 380 27.16 -23.89 4.02
C ALA A 380 28.39 -24.74 4.44
N SER A 381 29.13 -24.28 5.45
CA SER A 381 30.23 -25.03 6.04
C SER A 381 29.78 -26.18 6.96
N PHE A 382 28.49 -26.30 7.24
CA PHE A 382 27.91 -27.34 8.11
C PHE A 382 27.11 -28.34 7.29
N SER A 383 27.30 -29.63 7.54
CA SER A 383 26.45 -30.68 6.98
C SER A 383 25.22 -30.86 7.87
N ILE A 384 24.04 -30.82 7.27
CA ILE A 384 22.76 -31.02 7.97
C ILE A 384 22.18 -32.37 7.59
N ASP A 385 22.04 -33.23 8.57
CA ASP A 385 21.38 -34.54 8.47
C ASP A 385 19.93 -34.36 8.95
N TRP A 386 19.02 -34.22 8.00
CA TRP A 386 17.62 -33.95 8.26
C TRP A 386 16.89 -35.13 8.90
N ASP A 387 17.25 -36.36 8.51
CA ASP A 387 16.65 -37.59 9.04
C ASP A 387 17.08 -37.84 10.48
N ALA A 388 18.38 -37.69 10.75
CA ALA A 388 18.92 -37.82 12.09
C ALA A 388 18.71 -36.56 12.97
N ARG A 389 18.12 -35.48 12.41
CA ARG A 389 17.84 -34.21 13.10
C ARG A 389 19.07 -33.65 13.83
N ARG A 390 20.20 -33.60 13.11
CA ARG A 390 21.47 -33.08 13.61
C ARG A 390 22.29 -32.36 12.54
N ALA A 391 23.25 -31.56 12.97
CA ALA A 391 24.22 -30.97 12.09
C ALA A 391 25.65 -31.36 12.51
N ILE A 392 26.55 -31.46 11.55
CA ILE A 392 27.97 -31.70 11.72
C ILE A 392 28.73 -30.42 11.39
N CYS A 393 29.57 -29.96 12.32
CA CYS A 393 30.37 -28.75 12.10
C CYS A 393 31.64 -29.08 11.27
N PRO A 394 32.34 -28.06 10.71
CA PRO A 394 33.58 -28.26 9.97
C PRO A 394 34.70 -28.99 10.74
N ALA A 395 34.66 -28.97 12.07
CA ALA A 395 35.59 -29.70 12.91
C ALA A 395 35.10 -31.13 13.27
N GLY A 396 34.05 -31.64 12.60
CA GLY A 396 33.51 -33.00 12.78
C GLY A 396 32.59 -33.19 13.98
N ALA A 397 32.33 -32.16 14.78
CA ALA A 397 31.46 -32.33 15.97
C ALA A 397 29.98 -32.28 15.57
N HIS A 398 29.16 -33.09 16.30
CA HIS A 398 27.71 -33.14 16.10
C HIS A 398 26.99 -32.10 16.96
N SER A 399 25.89 -31.57 16.43
CA SER A 399 24.97 -30.75 17.23
C SER A 399 24.29 -31.58 18.31
N ARG A 400 23.97 -30.93 19.44
CA ARG A 400 23.29 -31.56 20.57
C ARG A 400 21.79 -31.34 20.57
N TYR A 401 21.35 -30.18 20.07
CA TYR A 401 19.94 -29.82 20.16
C TYR A 401 19.42 -29.48 18.77
N TRP A 402 18.20 -29.94 18.50
CA TRP A 402 17.40 -29.63 17.34
C TRP A 402 16.01 -29.21 17.82
N THR A 403 15.61 -27.98 17.57
CA THR A 403 14.35 -27.46 18.09
C THR A 403 13.58 -26.77 16.95
N GLU A 404 12.43 -27.34 16.63
CA GLU A 404 11.49 -26.76 15.69
C GLU A 404 10.65 -25.67 16.39
N GLY A 405 10.27 -24.63 15.68
CA GLY A 405 9.47 -23.52 16.21
C GLY A 405 9.31 -22.39 15.20
N LEU A 406 8.93 -21.23 15.69
CA LEU A 406 8.77 -20.04 14.85
C LEU A 406 9.92 -19.04 15.10
N ASP A 407 10.28 -18.30 14.06
CA ASP A 407 11.18 -17.15 14.18
C ASP A 407 10.40 -15.91 14.70
N ASN A 408 11.11 -14.80 14.88
CA ASN A 408 10.50 -13.53 15.34
C ASN A 408 9.44 -12.98 14.38
N ASN A 409 9.41 -13.46 13.13
CA ASN A 409 8.42 -13.08 12.11
C ASN A 409 7.32 -14.14 11.96
N GLN A 410 7.15 -15.03 12.93
CA GLN A 410 6.17 -16.12 12.95
C GLN A 410 6.31 -17.11 11.78
N ARG A 411 7.52 -17.30 11.27
CA ARG A 411 7.83 -18.25 10.19
C ARG A 411 8.49 -19.50 10.76
N SER A 412 8.18 -20.67 10.21
CA SER A 412 8.79 -21.94 10.61
C SER A 412 10.32 -21.88 10.55
N ALA A 413 10.96 -22.27 11.63
CA ALA A 413 12.40 -22.25 11.78
C ALA A 413 12.88 -23.40 12.66
N ILE A 414 14.05 -23.94 12.34
CA ILE A 414 14.71 -24.98 13.10
C ILE A 414 15.97 -24.37 13.71
N ARG A 415 16.06 -24.44 15.04
CA ARG A 415 17.24 -23.98 15.79
C ARG A 415 18.10 -25.18 16.14
N ILE A 416 19.30 -25.22 15.58
CA ILE A 416 20.28 -26.28 15.80
C ILE A 416 21.39 -25.71 16.68
N ARG A 417 21.69 -26.32 17.80
CA ARG A 417 22.72 -25.83 18.72
C ARG A 417 23.75 -26.94 19.05
N PHE A 418 25.01 -26.50 19.03
CA PHE A 418 26.14 -27.31 19.48
C PHE A 418 26.36 -27.10 20.98
N ALA A 419 26.84 -28.13 21.65
CA ALA A 419 27.12 -28.06 23.09
C ALA A 419 28.24 -27.03 23.36
N THR A 420 28.11 -26.30 24.46
CA THR A 420 29.13 -25.31 24.86
C THR A 420 30.46 -25.99 25.15
N GLU A 421 30.43 -27.17 25.81
CA GLU A 421 31.58 -27.98 26.16
C GLU A 421 32.37 -28.44 24.92
N THR A 422 31.69 -28.66 23.80
CA THR A 422 32.30 -29.03 22.53
C THR A 422 32.90 -27.79 21.82
N CYS A 423 32.24 -26.66 21.91
CA CYS A 423 32.68 -25.44 21.22
C CYS A 423 33.73 -24.64 21.99
N ALA A 424 33.76 -24.73 23.32
CA ALA A 424 34.68 -23.95 24.14
C ALA A 424 36.16 -24.23 23.83
N PRO A 425 36.63 -25.48 23.74
CA PRO A 425 38.03 -25.81 23.44
C PRO A 425 38.34 -25.77 21.92
N CYS A 426 37.36 -25.52 21.06
CA CYS A 426 37.56 -25.60 19.61
C CYS A 426 38.52 -24.51 19.10
N PRO A 427 39.60 -24.87 18.42
CA PRO A 427 40.57 -23.88 17.90
C PRO A 427 39.94 -22.94 16.85
N SER A 428 38.94 -23.40 16.13
CA SER A 428 38.20 -22.61 15.12
C SER A 428 37.04 -21.81 15.68
N ARG A 429 36.87 -21.72 17.02
CA ARG A 429 35.74 -21.04 17.65
C ARG A 429 35.59 -19.58 17.19
N GLY A 430 36.68 -18.83 17.09
CA GLY A 430 36.68 -17.43 16.64
C GLY A 430 36.14 -17.22 15.23
N GLN A 431 36.35 -18.21 14.35
CA GLN A 431 35.80 -18.21 12.99
C GLN A 431 34.34 -18.70 12.94
N CYS A 432 33.88 -19.38 14.00
CA CYS A 432 32.60 -20.07 14.02
C CYS A 432 31.50 -19.28 14.74
N THR A 433 31.78 -18.70 15.92
CA THR A 433 30.78 -17.98 16.72
C THR A 433 31.36 -16.78 17.48
N ASN A 434 30.60 -15.71 17.58
CA ASN A 434 30.94 -14.56 18.42
C ASN A 434 30.43 -14.71 19.86
N SER A 435 29.64 -15.75 20.15
CA SER A 435 29.13 -16.00 21.50
C SER A 435 30.27 -16.46 22.41
N THR A 436 30.45 -15.78 23.52
CA THR A 436 31.38 -16.19 24.59
C THR A 436 30.76 -17.21 25.52
N ARG A 437 29.43 -17.18 25.66
CA ARG A 437 28.67 -17.97 26.64
C ARG A 437 28.15 -19.29 26.06
N TYR A 438 27.76 -19.31 24.78
CA TYR A 438 27.09 -20.49 24.19
C TYR A 438 27.91 -21.10 23.05
N GLY A 439 27.63 -22.35 22.70
CA GLY A 439 28.12 -23.01 21.51
C GLY A 439 27.52 -22.39 20.24
N ARG A 440 27.98 -22.85 19.08
CA ARG A 440 27.43 -22.42 17.77
C ARG A 440 25.94 -22.73 17.70
N GLN A 441 25.18 -21.78 17.21
CA GLN A 441 23.78 -21.94 16.84
C GLN A 441 23.60 -21.67 15.35
N LEU A 442 22.87 -22.54 14.67
CA LEU A 442 22.34 -22.33 13.32
C LEU A 442 20.83 -22.17 13.43
N THR A 443 20.27 -21.32 12.61
CA THR A 443 18.83 -21.24 12.39
C THR A 443 18.58 -21.50 10.92
N VAL A 444 17.84 -22.55 10.60
CA VAL A 444 17.54 -22.98 9.23
C VAL A 444 16.02 -23.06 9.04
N ARG A 445 15.57 -23.10 7.79
CA ARG A 445 14.17 -23.39 7.46
C ARG A 445 13.91 -24.89 7.46
N PRO A 446 12.66 -25.37 7.41
CA PRO A 446 12.36 -26.76 7.07
C PRO A 446 13.09 -27.18 5.78
N GLN A 447 13.33 -28.48 5.64
CA GLN A 447 14.20 -29.04 4.60
C GLN A 447 13.86 -28.56 3.18
N ASP A 448 12.59 -28.63 2.81
CA ASP A 448 12.08 -28.20 1.52
C ASP A 448 12.29 -26.69 1.26
N GLN A 449 11.98 -25.88 2.27
CA GLN A 449 12.19 -24.44 2.24
C GLN A 449 13.67 -24.07 2.18
N ASP A 450 14.51 -24.81 2.90
CA ASP A 450 15.95 -24.59 2.90
C ASP A 450 16.56 -24.95 1.54
N ALA A 451 16.12 -26.08 0.96
CA ALA A 451 16.57 -26.53 -0.34
C ALA A 451 16.23 -25.54 -1.47
N VAL A 452 14.99 -25.00 -1.47
CA VAL A 452 14.62 -24.00 -2.48
C VAL A 452 15.41 -22.69 -2.32
N LEU A 453 15.68 -22.26 -1.09
CA LEU A 453 16.48 -21.07 -0.84
C LEU A 453 17.93 -21.22 -1.31
N GLU A 454 18.54 -22.39 -1.10
CA GLU A 454 19.90 -22.68 -1.58
C GLU A 454 19.95 -22.74 -3.13
N ARG A 455 18.96 -23.37 -3.76
CA ARG A 455 18.85 -23.38 -5.21
C ARG A 455 18.78 -21.97 -5.78
N VAL A 456 17.87 -21.11 -5.27
CA VAL A 456 17.74 -19.73 -5.75
C VAL A 456 19.01 -18.91 -5.47
N ARG A 457 19.72 -19.15 -4.37
CA ARG A 457 21.02 -18.51 -4.10
C ARG A 457 22.08 -18.88 -5.14
N ALA A 458 22.10 -20.12 -5.58
CA ALA A 458 23.00 -20.54 -6.63
C ALA A 458 22.61 -19.94 -7.99
N GLU A 459 21.32 -19.99 -8.34
CA GLU A 459 20.78 -19.43 -9.58
C GLU A 459 21.08 -17.92 -9.71
N GLN A 460 20.90 -17.13 -8.64
CA GLN A 460 21.07 -15.67 -8.69
C GLN A 460 22.52 -15.22 -8.90
N THR A 461 23.50 -16.14 -8.87
CA THR A 461 24.89 -15.85 -9.21
C THR A 461 25.15 -15.94 -10.71
N THR A 462 24.27 -16.58 -11.49
CA THR A 462 24.42 -16.77 -12.93
C THR A 462 24.09 -15.48 -13.72
N GLU A 463 24.74 -15.30 -14.87
CA GLU A 463 24.49 -14.13 -15.73
C GLU A 463 23.09 -14.19 -16.36
N GLU A 464 22.59 -15.38 -16.65
CA GLU A 464 21.23 -15.60 -17.19
C GLU A 464 20.16 -15.08 -16.20
N TRP A 465 20.30 -15.46 -14.93
CA TRP A 465 19.38 -15.00 -13.90
C TRP A 465 19.46 -13.48 -13.72
N LYS A 466 20.67 -12.90 -13.70
CA LYS A 466 20.88 -11.46 -13.58
C LYS A 466 20.27 -10.69 -14.75
N ALA A 467 20.40 -11.20 -15.97
CA ALA A 467 19.83 -10.59 -17.16
C ALA A 467 18.29 -10.57 -17.10
N VAL A 468 17.67 -11.68 -16.69
CA VAL A 468 16.21 -11.75 -16.51
C VAL A 468 15.76 -10.82 -15.36
N TYR A 469 16.43 -10.89 -14.21
CA TYR A 469 16.06 -10.07 -13.05
C TYR A 469 16.23 -8.56 -13.31
N ALA A 470 17.18 -8.15 -14.13
CA ALA A 470 17.39 -6.73 -14.48
C ALA A 470 16.13 -6.08 -15.11
N ILE A 471 15.29 -6.88 -15.78
CA ILE A 471 14.02 -6.42 -16.37
C ILE A 471 13.08 -5.87 -15.29
N ARG A 472 13.18 -6.37 -14.05
CA ARG A 472 12.35 -5.91 -12.93
C ARG A 472 12.47 -4.40 -12.69
N SER A 473 13.64 -3.81 -12.87
CA SER A 473 13.90 -2.38 -12.59
C SER A 473 12.97 -1.43 -13.34
N GLY A 474 12.41 -1.85 -14.47
CA GLY A 474 11.50 -1.02 -15.26
C GLY A 474 10.20 -0.63 -14.54
N VAL A 475 9.75 -1.38 -13.52
CA VAL A 475 8.57 -1.01 -12.71
C VAL A 475 8.78 0.30 -11.94
N GLU A 476 10.04 0.65 -11.65
CA GLU A 476 10.37 1.94 -11.02
C GLU A 476 9.98 3.11 -11.92
N GLY A 477 10.12 2.94 -13.24
CA GLY A 477 9.64 3.90 -14.25
C GLY A 477 8.11 4.04 -14.22
N THR A 478 7.39 2.94 -14.02
CA THR A 478 5.93 2.94 -13.89
C THR A 478 5.47 3.67 -12.62
N ILE A 479 6.11 3.39 -11.50
CA ILE A 479 5.88 4.10 -10.24
C ILE A 479 6.17 5.59 -10.41
N HIS A 480 7.27 5.95 -11.07
CA HIS A 480 7.61 7.34 -11.37
C HIS A 480 6.53 8.00 -12.24
N GLN A 481 6.06 7.33 -13.28
CA GLN A 481 4.98 7.84 -14.14
C GLN A 481 3.68 8.05 -13.35
N ALA A 482 3.26 7.11 -12.51
CA ALA A 482 2.08 7.25 -11.65
C ALA A 482 2.23 8.44 -10.68
N VAL A 483 3.41 8.63 -10.10
CA VAL A 483 3.69 9.73 -9.17
C VAL A 483 3.69 11.09 -9.90
N THR A 484 4.31 11.20 -11.06
CA THR A 484 4.48 12.49 -11.76
C THR A 484 3.25 12.88 -12.60
N ALA A 485 2.65 11.93 -13.33
CA ALA A 485 1.50 12.22 -14.17
C ALA A 485 0.19 12.31 -13.38
N ALA A 486 -0.08 11.36 -12.48
CA ALA A 486 -1.34 11.29 -11.74
C ALA A 486 -1.25 11.80 -10.28
N GLY A 487 -0.08 12.28 -9.85
CA GLY A 487 0.11 12.86 -8.51
C GLY A 487 -0.03 11.84 -7.36
N THR A 488 0.24 10.55 -7.60
CA THR A 488 -0.07 9.45 -6.69
C THR A 488 0.73 9.50 -5.37
N ARG A 489 1.83 10.26 -5.27
CA ARG A 489 2.66 10.32 -4.05
C ARG A 489 1.89 10.69 -2.79
N ARG A 490 0.88 11.54 -2.90
CA ARG A 490 -0.06 11.89 -1.83
C ARG A 490 -1.48 11.59 -2.30
N THR A 491 -2.22 10.80 -1.54
CA THR A 491 -3.62 10.53 -1.87
C THR A 491 -4.46 11.81 -1.81
N ARG A 492 -5.49 11.89 -2.64
CA ARG A 492 -6.47 12.99 -2.63
C ARG A 492 -7.64 12.70 -1.68
N TYR A 493 -7.73 11.48 -1.20
CA TYR A 493 -8.87 10.95 -0.45
C TYR A 493 -8.42 10.44 0.92
N THR A 494 -9.34 10.40 1.85
CA THR A 494 -9.19 9.75 3.15
C THR A 494 -9.81 8.36 3.11
N GLY A 495 -9.18 7.41 3.80
CA GLY A 495 -9.61 6.02 3.88
C GLY A 495 -9.01 5.11 2.81
N LEU A 496 -8.77 3.86 3.20
CA LEU A 496 -8.10 2.85 2.37
C LEU A 496 -8.85 2.59 1.06
N ARG A 497 -10.17 2.39 1.10
CA ARG A 497 -10.96 2.05 -0.08
C ARG A 497 -11.00 3.18 -1.12
N LYS A 498 -11.15 4.45 -0.68
CA LYS A 498 -11.11 5.60 -1.62
C LYS A 498 -9.73 5.76 -2.23
N THR A 499 -8.69 5.51 -1.46
CA THR A 499 -7.29 5.52 -1.94
C THR A 499 -7.05 4.38 -2.93
N ALA A 500 -7.57 3.17 -2.68
CA ALA A 500 -7.49 2.04 -3.62
C ALA A 500 -8.18 2.36 -4.96
N LEU A 501 -9.40 2.91 -4.93
CA LEU A 501 -10.08 3.36 -6.15
C LEU A 501 -9.25 4.39 -6.93
N ALA A 502 -8.60 5.34 -6.24
CA ALA A 502 -7.72 6.30 -6.90
C ALA A 502 -6.54 5.61 -7.61
N HIS A 503 -5.98 4.56 -7.02
CA HIS A 503 -4.89 3.79 -7.65
C HIS A 503 -5.37 2.97 -8.84
N VAL A 504 -6.59 2.42 -8.80
CA VAL A 504 -7.22 1.75 -9.95
C VAL A 504 -7.42 2.74 -11.10
N LEU A 505 -7.95 3.93 -10.83
CA LEU A 505 -8.11 5.00 -11.83
C LEU A 505 -6.75 5.44 -12.38
N THR A 506 -5.74 5.56 -11.53
CA THR A 506 -4.36 5.87 -11.94
C THR A 506 -3.79 4.79 -12.87
N ALA A 507 -3.92 3.52 -12.53
CA ALA A 507 -3.44 2.41 -13.35
C ALA A 507 -4.11 2.38 -14.72
N THR A 508 -5.43 2.56 -14.75
CA THR A 508 -6.21 2.65 -15.99
C THR A 508 -5.74 3.83 -16.83
N ALA A 509 -5.53 5.00 -16.23
CA ALA A 509 -5.05 6.20 -16.89
C ALA A 509 -3.63 6.03 -17.48
N VAL A 510 -2.72 5.45 -16.69
CA VAL A 510 -1.34 5.15 -17.14
C VAL A 510 -1.36 4.19 -18.34
N ASN A 511 -2.22 3.16 -18.31
CA ASN A 511 -2.38 2.26 -19.44
C ASN A 511 -2.84 2.98 -20.70
N LEU A 512 -3.84 3.88 -20.61
CA LEU A 512 -4.28 4.67 -21.76
C LEU A 512 -3.17 5.61 -22.30
N LEU A 513 -2.39 6.23 -21.43
CA LEU A 513 -1.24 7.06 -21.84
C LEU A 513 -0.16 6.23 -22.54
N ARG A 514 0.10 5.01 -22.10
CA ARG A 514 1.07 4.11 -22.73
C ARG A 514 0.60 3.56 -24.06
N LEU A 515 -0.68 3.24 -24.17
CA LEU A 515 -1.30 2.88 -25.44
C LEU A 515 -1.22 4.02 -26.45
N ASP A 516 -1.48 5.25 -26.01
CA ASP A 516 -1.38 6.45 -26.83
C ASP A 516 0.05 6.66 -27.37
N ALA A 517 1.05 6.52 -26.52
CA ALA A 517 2.46 6.58 -26.90
C ALA A 517 2.82 5.47 -27.91
N TRP A 518 2.35 4.24 -27.67
CA TRP A 518 2.57 3.10 -28.55
C TRP A 518 1.90 3.28 -29.91
N TRP A 519 0.62 3.70 -29.97
CA TRP A 519 -0.08 3.98 -31.23
C TRP A 519 0.56 5.09 -32.06
N THR A 520 1.24 6.00 -31.40
CA THR A 520 1.96 7.11 -32.07
C THR A 520 3.42 6.79 -32.38
N GLY A 521 3.85 5.55 -32.15
CA GLY A 521 5.21 5.10 -32.45
C GLY A 521 6.27 5.75 -31.56
N GLN A 522 5.90 6.30 -30.39
CA GLN A 522 6.87 6.84 -29.45
C GLN A 522 7.68 5.69 -28.83
N PRO A 523 9.01 5.74 -28.91
CA PRO A 523 9.83 4.70 -28.28
C PRO A 523 9.66 4.73 -26.77
N LEU A 524 9.80 3.54 -26.13
CA LEU A 524 9.92 3.47 -24.67
C LEU A 524 11.11 4.35 -24.25
N ALA A 525 10.84 5.31 -23.36
CA ALA A 525 11.87 6.20 -22.88
C ALA A 525 12.99 5.39 -22.18
N PRO A 526 14.27 5.59 -22.52
CA PRO A 526 15.35 4.96 -21.81
C PRO A 526 15.37 5.44 -20.35
N THR A 527 15.94 4.62 -19.46
CA THR A 527 16.17 5.03 -18.07
C THR A 527 16.93 6.36 -18.07
N ARG A 528 16.35 7.38 -17.47
CA ARG A 528 16.93 8.72 -17.47
C ARG A 528 18.21 8.73 -16.65
N THR A 529 19.34 8.81 -17.33
CA THR A 529 20.65 9.00 -16.71
C THR A 529 20.88 10.49 -16.51
N SER A 530 21.32 10.91 -15.34
CA SER A 530 21.70 12.31 -15.13
C SER A 530 22.89 12.68 -16.00
N HIS A 531 23.00 13.94 -16.40
CA HIS A 531 24.15 14.39 -17.21
C HIS A 531 25.49 14.08 -16.52
N LEU A 532 25.55 14.20 -15.19
CA LEU A 532 26.73 13.84 -14.41
C LEU A 532 27.03 12.34 -14.46
N ALA A 533 26.01 11.48 -14.37
CA ALA A 533 26.18 10.03 -14.44
C ALA A 533 26.49 9.53 -15.87
N ALA A 534 26.21 10.34 -16.86
CA ALA A 534 26.53 10.05 -18.27
C ALA A 534 27.94 10.52 -18.68
N LEU A 535 28.69 11.20 -17.79
CA LEU A 535 30.07 11.58 -18.06
C LEU A 535 30.95 10.35 -18.05
N ASP A 536 31.66 10.12 -19.15
CA ASP A 536 32.73 9.14 -19.19
C ASP A 536 33.99 9.78 -18.59
N LEU A 537 34.28 9.43 -17.32
CA LEU A 537 35.48 9.92 -16.62
C LEU A 537 36.71 9.02 -16.82
N ALA A 538 36.61 8.00 -17.68
CA ALA A 538 37.69 7.07 -17.98
C ALA A 538 38.52 7.49 -19.22
N ALA A 539 38.34 8.72 -19.72
CA ALA A 539 39.13 9.27 -20.82
C ALA A 539 40.33 10.06 -20.31
#